data_5eff4c68475fd4845d7fceed0c499a42
#
_entry.id   5eff4c68475fd4845d7fceed0c499a42
#
_cell.length_a   1.000
_cell.length_b   1.000
_cell.length_c   1.000
_cell.angle_alpha   90.00
_cell.angle_beta   90.00
_cell.angle_gamma   90.00
#
_symmetry.space_group_name_H-M   'P 1'
#
loop_
_entity.id
_entity.type
_entity.pdbx_description
1 polymer ?
#
loop_
_entity_poly.entity_id
_entity_poly.type
_entity_poly.pdbx_seq_one_letter_code
_entity_poly.pdbx_strand_id
1 'polypeptide(L)'
;INLNLKEFKKISSSFTNFKMPEQIENLNFSGSLIKKFNLSIDETLKIKNYKIDFKSDFNNSLISLKEPNEIVFFKDQIKDIIFSKSIIEINKSNETPTNVLIQGLYKLKNNSDFKNFKIINNYEKKKKEFDINIELVDPILIDFINYEKKAEKIANVNINFLINKNEKLLKDFIYEESKSKILVKNLKLDKKNKLKELSSIKVNTFKDDVENNNFEIKF
;
A
#
# COMPACT_ATOMS: atom_id res chain seq x y z
N ILE A 1 -16.33 17.12 4.25
CA ILE A 1 -17.08 16.28 3.30
C ILE A 1 -17.26 14.89 3.86
N ASN A 2 -18.36 14.25 3.49
CA ASN A 2 -18.57 12.82 3.69
C ASN A 2 -18.61 12.17 2.30
N LEU A 3 -17.77 11.18 2.07
CA LEU A 3 -17.68 10.49 0.78
C LEU A 3 -18.01 9.01 0.98
N ASN A 4 -19.02 8.55 0.26
CA ASN A 4 -19.30 7.12 0.11
C ASN A 4 -18.55 6.51 -1.09
N LEU A 5 -18.67 5.20 -1.28
CA LEU A 5 -18.02 4.47 -2.36
C LEU A 5 -18.31 5.05 -3.76
N LYS A 6 -19.55 5.47 -4.04
CA LYS A 6 -19.96 6.02 -5.35
C LYS A 6 -19.30 7.37 -5.60
N GLU A 7 -19.30 8.24 -4.62
CA GLU A 7 -18.70 9.57 -4.70
C GLU A 7 -17.17 9.48 -4.81
N PHE A 8 -16.55 8.60 -4.03
CA PHE A 8 -15.12 8.36 -4.12
C PHE A 8 -14.70 7.84 -5.50
N LYS A 9 -15.45 6.91 -6.10
CA LYS A 9 -15.22 6.44 -7.47
C LYS A 9 -15.28 7.59 -8.48
N LYS A 10 -16.25 8.49 -8.35
CA LYS A 10 -16.38 9.66 -9.23
C LYS A 10 -15.21 10.63 -9.10
N ILE A 11 -14.75 10.89 -7.89
CA ILE A 11 -13.60 11.77 -7.64
C ILE A 11 -12.31 11.12 -8.14
N SER A 12 -12.02 9.89 -7.75
CA SER A 12 -10.79 9.20 -8.10
C SER A 12 -10.61 9.01 -9.60
N SER A 13 -11.69 8.74 -10.34
CA SER A 13 -11.66 8.65 -11.81
C SER A 13 -11.27 9.96 -12.51
N SER A 14 -11.50 11.09 -11.86
CA SER A 14 -11.14 12.42 -12.40
C SER A 14 -9.61 12.67 -12.32
N PHE A 15 -8.89 11.97 -11.47
CA PHE A 15 -7.45 12.19 -11.26
C PHE A 15 -6.57 11.15 -11.93
N THR A 16 -7.03 9.91 -11.95
CA THR A 16 -6.24 8.77 -12.42
C THR A 16 -7.17 7.78 -13.13
N ASN A 17 -6.60 6.88 -13.93
CA ASN A 17 -7.31 5.69 -14.40
C ASN A 17 -7.43 4.65 -13.26
N PHE A 18 -7.66 5.13 -12.05
CA PHE A 18 -7.81 4.27 -10.88
C PHE A 18 -9.15 3.53 -10.94
N LYS A 19 -9.07 2.23 -10.99
CA LYS A 19 -10.22 1.36 -10.84
C LYS A 19 -10.27 0.87 -9.41
N MET A 20 -11.37 1.16 -8.74
CA MET A 20 -11.62 0.64 -7.40
C MET A 20 -11.64 -0.90 -7.45
N PRO A 21 -10.93 -1.58 -6.55
CA PRO A 21 -11.02 -3.04 -6.44
C PRO A 21 -12.48 -3.50 -6.25
N GLU A 22 -12.89 -4.52 -6.99
CA GLU A 22 -14.26 -5.06 -6.93
C GLU A 22 -14.60 -5.68 -5.57
N GLN A 23 -13.58 -6.04 -4.80
CA GLN A 23 -13.69 -6.60 -3.46
C GLN A 23 -14.20 -5.60 -2.43
N ILE A 24 -14.14 -4.28 -2.70
CA ILE A 24 -14.63 -3.28 -1.77
C ILE A 24 -16.16 -3.23 -1.83
N GLU A 25 -16.80 -3.55 -0.70
CA GLU A 25 -18.25 -3.48 -0.50
C GLU A 25 -18.67 -2.08 -0.07
N ASN A 26 -18.00 -1.55 0.95
CA ASN A 26 -18.33 -0.27 1.53
C ASN A 26 -17.07 0.57 1.72
N LEU A 27 -17.25 1.87 1.56
CA LEU A 27 -16.22 2.86 1.79
C LEU A 27 -16.90 4.11 2.32
N ASN A 28 -16.44 4.57 3.47
CA ASN A 28 -16.92 5.79 4.08
C ASN A 28 -15.74 6.64 4.54
N PHE A 29 -15.62 7.83 3.98
CA PHE A 29 -14.61 8.81 4.35
C PHE A 29 -15.28 10.07 4.85
N SER A 30 -14.86 10.57 6.00
CA SER A 30 -15.26 11.86 6.57
C SER A 30 -14.05 12.73 6.78
N GLY A 31 -14.06 13.97 6.26
CA GLY A 31 -12.91 14.84 6.38
C GLY A 31 -12.97 16.13 5.57
N SER A 32 -11.83 16.72 5.33
CA SER A 32 -11.66 17.90 4.49
C SER A 32 -11.03 17.55 3.15
N LEU A 33 -11.33 18.37 2.13
CA LEU A 33 -10.78 18.21 0.78
C LEU A 33 -10.46 19.57 0.19
N ILE A 34 -9.22 19.73 -0.24
CA ILE A 34 -8.72 20.93 -0.93
C ILE A 34 -8.22 20.51 -2.30
N LYS A 35 -8.69 21.19 -3.34
CA LYS A 35 -8.21 21.02 -4.71
C LYS A 35 -7.74 22.36 -5.25
N LYS A 36 -6.49 22.41 -5.72
CA LYS A 36 -5.93 23.54 -6.46
C LYS A 36 -5.72 23.12 -7.91
N PHE A 37 -6.04 24.01 -8.81
CA PHE A 37 -5.89 23.78 -10.24
C PHE A 37 -5.23 25.00 -10.87
N ASN A 38 -4.09 24.80 -11.51
CA ASN A 38 -3.36 25.81 -12.28
C ASN A 38 -3.36 25.38 -13.75
N LEU A 39 -3.66 26.33 -14.63
CA LEU A 39 -3.75 26.11 -16.06
C LEU A 39 -3.00 27.24 -16.78
N SER A 40 -2.17 26.90 -17.75
CA SER A 40 -1.65 27.84 -18.74
C SER A 40 -2.15 27.46 -20.14
N ILE A 41 -2.49 28.49 -20.92
CA ILE A 41 -3.01 28.35 -22.29
C ILE A 41 -2.02 29.03 -23.21
N ASP A 42 -1.81 28.49 -24.42
CA ASP A 42 -1.02 29.11 -25.46
C ASP A 42 -1.83 30.14 -26.27
N GLU A 43 -1.21 30.83 -27.19
CA GLU A 43 -1.82 31.84 -28.05
C GLU A 43 -2.95 31.30 -28.93
N THR A 44 -3.03 29.96 -29.10
CA THR A 44 -4.09 29.28 -29.87
C THR A 44 -5.22 28.76 -28.97
N LEU A 45 -5.28 29.20 -27.70
CA LEU A 45 -6.24 28.78 -26.67
C LEU A 45 -6.15 27.28 -26.32
N LYS A 46 -5.05 26.62 -26.63
CA LYS A 46 -4.81 25.24 -26.20
C LYS A 46 -4.11 25.21 -24.86
N ILE A 47 -4.44 24.17 -24.09
CA ILE A 47 -3.78 23.92 -22.80
C ILE A 47 -2.31 23.62 -23.06
N LYS A 48 -1.42 24.51 -22.60
CA LYS A 48 0.01 24.33 -22.62
C LYS A 48 0.47 23.50 -21.44
N ASN A 49 0.15 23.95 -20.23
CA ASN A 49 0.49 23.24 -19.00
C ASN A 49 -0.69 23.21 -18.05
N TYR A 50 -0.76 22.15 -17.25
CA TYR A 50 -1.67 22.08 -16.12
C TYR A 50 -0.99 21.45 -14.91
N LYS A 51 -1.41 21.89 -13.72
CA LYS A 51 -1.05 21.31 -12.44
C LYS A 51 -2.30 21.17 -11.56
N ILE A 52 -2.47 20.01 -11.00
CA ILE A 52 -3.55 19.69 -10.07
C ILE A 52 -2.90 19.24 -8.77
N ASP A 53 -3.15 19.96 -7.69
CA ASP A 53 -2.80 19.57 -6.34
C ASP A 53 -4.10 19.26 -5.59
N PHE A 54 -4.17 18.06 -5.07
CA PHE A 54 -5.27 17.58 -4.25
C PHE A 54 -4.73 17.19 -2.88
N LYS A 55 -5.37 17.67 -1.84
CA LYS A 55 -5.08 17.30 -0.45
C LYS A 55 -6.38 17.03 0.29
N SER A 56 -6.40 15.95 1.04
CA SER A 56 -7.50 15.62 1.92
C SER A 56 -7.00 15.09 3.25
N ASP A 57 -7.71 15.43 4.31
CA ASP A 57 -7.51 14.94 5.65
C ASP A 57 -8.76 14.14 6.04
N PHE A 58 -8.60 12.87 6.34
CA PHE A 58 -9.70 11.99 6.73
C PHE A 58 -9.56 11.52 8.18
N ASN A 59 -10.67 11.62 8.90
CA ASN A 59 -10.80 11.09 10.24
C ASN A 59 -11.91 10.03 10.24
N ASN A 60 -11.65 8.89 10.90
CA ASN A 60 -12.65 7.83 11.09
C ASN A 60 -13.22 7.30 9.77
N SER A 61 -12.36 6.89 8.87
CA SER A 61 -12.76 6.28 7.60
C SER A 61 -12.81 4.77 7.73
N LEU A 62 -13.73 4.15 6.99
CA LEU A 62 -13.96 2.71 6.98
C LEU A 62 -13.89 2.18 5.56
N ILE A 63 -13.15 1.09 5.38
CA ILE A 63 -13.22 0.25 4.18
C ILE A 63 -13.69 -1.13 4.60
N SER A 64 -14.79 -1.62 4.00
CA SER A 64 -15.28 -2.99 4.18
C SER A 64 -15.13 -3.79 2.90
N LEU A 65 -14.68 -5.04 3.03
CA LEU A 65 -14.59 -5.99 1.92
C LEU A 65 -15.90 -6.78 1.81
N LYS A 66 -16.29 -7.17 0.59
CA LYS A 66 -17.47 -8.01 0.33
C LYS A 66 -17.40 -9.34 1.06
N GLU A 67 -16.23 -9.95 0.94
CA GLU A 67 -15.91 -11.19 1.63
C GLU A 67 -14.67 -10.98 2.48
N PRO A 68 -14.58 -11.63 3.64
CA PRO A 68 -13.35 -11.61 4.42
C PRO A 68 -12.19 -12.09 3.55
N ASN A 69 -11.11 -11.32 3.52
CA ASN A 69 -9.92 -11.70 2.78
C ASN A 69 -8.97 -12.49 3.68
N GLU A 70 -8.66 -13.70 3.27
CA GLU A 70 -7.62 -14.51 3.89
C GLU A 70 -6.28 -14.11 3.27
N ILE A 71 -5.51 -13.36 4.02
CA ILE A 71 -4.11 -13.17 3.69
C ILE A 71 -3.35 -14.32 4.33
N VAL A 72 -2.66 -15.11 3.51
CA VAL A 72 -1.99 -16.37 3.87
C VAL A 72 -1.17 -16.32 5.17
N PHE A 73 -0.71 -15.12 5.56
CA PHE A 73 0.14 -14.93 6.75
C PHE A 73 -0.61 -14.40 7.97
N PHE A 74 -1.86 -13.95 7.83
CA PHE A 74 -2.65 -13.51 8.98
C PHE A 74 -3.51 -14.64 9.51
N LYS A 75 -3.56 -14.80 10.82
CA LYS A 75 -4.43 -15.80 11.47
C LYS A 75 -5.91 -15.45 11.32
N ASP A 76 -6.22 -14.16 11.28
CA ASP A 76 -7.60 -13.68 11.23
C ASP A 76 -7.96 -13.18 9.84
N GLN A 77 -9.21 -13.39 9.45
CA GLN A 77 -9.77 -12.88 8.21
C GLN A 77 -9.98 -11.36 8.30
N ILE A 78 -9.52 -10.62 7.30
CA ILE A 78 -9.70 -9.19 7.22
C ILE A 78 -10.97 -8.85 6.46
N LYS A 79 -11.93 -8.24 7.15
CA LYS A 79 -13.16 -7.72 6.53
C LYS A 79 -13.23 -6.20 6.57
N ASP A 80 -12.95 -5.60 7.69
CA ASP A 80 -13.07 -4.16 7.91
C ASP A 80 -11.72 -3.55 8.32
N ILE A 81 -11.36 -2.46 7.65
CA ILE A 81 -10.17 -1.66 7.95
C ILE A 81 -10.63 -0.25 8.31
N ILE A 82 -10.26 0.20 9.49
CA ILE A 82 -10.58 1.53 10.01
C ILE A 82 -9.35 2.40 9.90
N PHE A 83 -9.50 3.61 9.34
CA PHE A 83 -8.45 4.61 9.21
C PHE A 83 -8.74 5.82 10.08
N SER A 84 -7.70 6.43 10.63
CA SER A 84 -7.77 7.67 11.41
C SER A 84 -6.59 8.57 11.08
N LYS A 85 -6.78 9.89 11.22
CA LYS A 85 -5.74 10.89 10.96
C LYS A 85 -5.01 10.66 9.63
N SER A 86 -5.77 10.29 8.59
CA SER A 86 -5.21 9.91 7.30
C SER A 86 -5.17 11.10 6.35
N ILE A 87 -4.07 11.23 5.64
CA ILE A 87 -3.83 12.26 4.64
C ILE A 87 -3.68 11.60 3.28
N ILE A 88 -4.35 12.15 2.26
CA ILE A 88 -4.13 11.82 0.87
C ILE A 88 -3.68 13.06 0.14
N GLU A 89 -2.52 13.02 -0.49
CA GLU A 89 -2.01 14.09 -1.35
C GLU A 89 -1.79 13.54 -2.77
N ILE A 90 -2.29 14.26 -3.77
CA ILE A 90 -2.10 13.91 -5.19
C ILE A 90 -1.56 15.14 -5.91
N ASN A 91 -0.39 14.99 -6.51
CA ASN A 91 0.22 16.00 -7.37
C ASN A 91 0.25 15.44 -8.79
N LYS A 92 -0.42 16.10 -9.72
CA LYS A 92 -0.51 15.69 -11.13
C LYS A 92 -0.22 16.87 -12.04
N SER A 93 0.65 16.66 -13.02
CA SER A 93 0.89 17.62 -14.09
C SER A 93 1.12 16.91 -15.43
N ASN A 94 1.21 17.67 -16.52
CA ASN A 94 1.66 17.12 -17.80
C ASN A 94 3.19 17.05 -17.93
N GLU A 95 3.94 17.67 -17.01
CA GLU A 95 5.40 17.76 -17.04
C GLU A 95 6.10 16.74 -16.16
N THR A 96 5.43 16.29 -15.10
CA THR A 96 6.01 15.38 -14.10
C THR A 96 5.14 14.15 -13.90
N PRO A 97 5.72 13.04 -13.43
CA PRO A 97 4.94 11.89 -12.99
C PRO A 97 3.90 12.28 -11.94
N THR A 98 2.75 11.63 -11.98
CA THR A 98 1.75 11.80 -10.91
C THR A 98 2.28 11.16 -9.64
N ASN A 99 2.33 11.93 -8.57
CA ASN A 99 2.70 11.47 -7.24
C ASN A 99 1.44 11.37 -6.36
N VAL A 100 1.28 10.26 -5.67
CA VAL A 100 0.22 10.03 -4.68
C VAL A 100 0.87 9.63 -3.37
N LEU A 101 0.62 10.38 -2.32
CA LEU A 101 0.97 10.05 -0.95
C LEU A 101 -0.30 9.71 -0.18
N ILE A 102 -0.31 8.57 0.50
CA ILE A 102 -1.35 8.19 1.45
C ILE A 102 -0.63 7.80 2.73
N GLN A 103 -0.98 8.41 3.85
CA GLN A 103 -0.40 8.07 5.14
C GLN A 103 -1.39 8.34 6.27
N GLY A 104 -1.19 7.69 7.40
CA GLY A 104 -2.05 7.88 8.56
C GLY A 104 -1.95 6.73 9.53
N LEU A 105 -3.04 6.54 10.26
CA LEU A 105 -3.21 5.46 11.20
C LEU A 105 -4.28 4.50 10.69
N TYR A 106 -4.06 3.21 10.86
CA TYR A 106 -5.05 2.18 10.53
C TYR A 106 -5.18 1.16 11.67
N LYS A 107 -6.31 0.48 11.72
CA LYS A 107 -6.49 -0.74 12.51
C LYS A 107 -7.46 -1.68 11.81
N LEU A 108 -7.31 -2.96 12.03
CA LEU A 108 -8.34 -3.94 11.72
C LEU A 108 -9.45 -3.85 12.77
N LYS A 109 -10.69 -4.15 12.41
CA LYS A 109 -11.86 -3.93 13.27
C LYS A 109 -11.73 -4.56 14.67
N ASN A 110 -11.09 -5.72 14.73
CA ASN A 110 -10.94 -6.48 15.98
C ASN A 110 -9.76 -6.02 16.84
N ASN A 111 -8.94 -5.08 16.37
CA ASN A 111 -7.79 -4.57 17.11
C ASN A 111 -8.12 -3.32 17.91
N SER A 112 -7.49 -3.20 19.09
CA SER A 112 -7.63 -2.01 19.94
C SER A 112 -6.81 -0.84 19.42
N ASP A 113 -5.62 -1.09 18.86
CA ASP A 113 -4.61 -0.08 18.63
C ASP A 113 -4.46 0.30 17.16
N PHE A 114 -4.39 1.60 16.92
CA PHE A 114 -4.02 2.13 15.64
C PHE A 114 -2.51 2.03 15.38
N LYS A 115 -2.12 1.72 14.14
CA LYS A 115 -0.74 1.60 13.68
C LYS A 115 -0.49 2.49 12.47
N ASN A 116 0.77 2.85 12.26
CA ASN A 116 1.16 3.72 11.17
C ASN A 116 1.15 2.97 9.84
N PHE A 117 0.78 3.68 8.80
CA PHE A 117 1.01 3.27 7.42
C PHE A 117 1.37 4.47 6.55
N LYS A 118 2.15 4.22 5.52
CA LYS A 118 2.52 5.18 4.48
C LYS A 118 2.64 4.48 3.14
N ILE A 119 2.01 5.03 2.12
CA ILE A 119 2.06 4.54 0.74
C ILE A 119 2.41 5.71 -0.15
N ILE A 120 3.49 5.60 -0.91
CA ILE A 120 3.85 6.53 -1.97
C ILE A 120 3.68 5.78 -3.29
N ASN A 121 2.97 6.38 -4.22
CA ASN A 121 2.85 5.87 -5.58
C ASN A 121 3.29 6.92 -6.57
N ASN A 122 4.29 6.60 -7.38
CA ASN A 122 4.72 7.40 -8.51
C ASN A 122 4.22 6.74 -9.80
N TYR A 123 3.42 7.48 -10.55
CA TYR A 123 2.81 6.99 -11.78
C TYR A 123 3.25 7.81 -12.98
N GLU A 124 3.91 7.16 -13.93
CA GLU A 124 4.34 7.76 -15.19
C GLU A 124 3.92 6.88 -16.38
N LYS A 125 3.04 7.38 -17.24
CA LYS A 125 2.53 6.67 -18.45
C LYS A 125 2.11 5.23 -18.17
N LYS A 126 3.05 4.26 -18.29
CA LYS A 126 2.81 2.82 -18.14
C LYS A 126 3.59 2.20 -16.96
N LYS A 127 4.28 3.04 -16.17
CA LYS A 127 5.09 2.63 -15.03
C LYS A 127 4.42 3.10 -13.75
N LYS A 128 4.25 2.21 -12.78
CA LYS A 128 3.79 2.53 -11.42
C LYS A 128 4.84 2.02 -10.44
N GLU A 129 5.29 2.90 -9.58
CA GLU A 129 6.24 2.56 -8.52
C GLU A 129 5.60 2.84 -7.17
N PHE A 130 5.65 1.86 -6.28
CA PHE A 130 5.08 1.93 -4.94
C PHE A 130 6.19 1.80 -3.92
N ASP A 131 6.12 2.64 -2.91
CA ASP A 131 6.88 2.53 -1.68
C ASP A 131 5.88 2.46 -0.53
N ILE A 132 5.86 1.33 0.18
CA ILE A 132 4.85 1.01 1.19
C ILE A 132 5.57 0.71 2.49
N ASN A 133 5.16 1.40 3.56
CA ASN A 133 5.61 1.19 4.92
C ASN A 133 4.40 0.94 5.81
N ILE A 134 4.37 -0.18 6.52
CA ILE A 134 3.24 -0.55 7.38
C ILE A 134 3.77 -1.16 8.68
N GLU A 135 3.21 -0.72 9.81
CA GLU A 135 3.36 -1.38 11.11
C GLU A 135 2.28 -2.44 11.27
N LEU A 136 2.65 -3.68 11.56
CA LEU A 136 1.73 -4.80 11.77
C LEU A 136 1.70 -5.24 13.23
N VAL A 137 0.51 -5.24 13.82
CA VAL A 137 0.26 -5.76 15.18
C VAL A 137 -0.31 -7.17 15.14
N ASP A 138 -1.10 -7.47 14.11
CA ASP A 138 -1.81 -8.74 13.99
C ASP A 138 -0.86 -9.94 14.08
N PRO A 139 -1.29 -11.07 14.66
CA PRO A 139 -0.51 -12.30 14.68
C PRO A 139 -0.22 -12.77 13.26
N ILE A 140 1.03 -13.11 13.01
CA ILE A 140 1.47 -13.62 11.71
C ILE A 140 2.00 -15.03 11.92
N LEU A 141 1.61 -15.95 11.04
CA LEU A 141 2.09 -17.31 11.00
C LEU A 141 2.67 -17.60 9.62
N ILE A 142 3.92 -18.03 9.57
CA ILE A 142 4.60 -18.46 8.35
C ILE A 142 5.01 -19.91 8.53
N ASP A 143 4.10 -20.83 8.20
CA ASP A 143 4.21 -22.26 8.50
C ASP A 143 5.48 -22.90 7.95
N PHE A 144 5.86 -22.57 6.70
CA PHE A 144 7.00 -23.22 6.03
C PHE A 144 8.38 -22.92 6.68
N ILE A 145 8.46 -21.88 7.53
CA ILE A 145 9.65 -21.57 8.33
C ILE A 145 9.36 -21.65 9.83
N ASN A 146 8.18 -22.19 10.22
CA ASN A 146 7.77 -22.28 11.61
C ASN A 146 7.94 -20.97 12.40
N TYR A 147 7.64 -19.84 11.79
CA TYR A 147 7.73 -18.52 12.38
C TYR A 147 6.37 -18.00 12.79
N GLU A 148 6.26 -17.55 14.03
CA GLU A 148 5.06 -16.94 14.58
C GLU A 148 5.40 -15.59 15.23
N LYS A 149 4.72 -14.53 14.79
CA LYS A 149 4.69 -13.22 15.47
C LYS A 149 3.49 -13.17 16.39
N LYS A 150 3.72 -12.87 17.66
CA LYS A 150 2.66 -12.67 18.67
C LYS A 150 1.97 -11.30 18.48
N ALA A 151 0.71 -11.18 18.96
CA ALA A 151 -0.09 -9.96 18.81
C ALA A 151 0.49 -8.73 19.52
N GLU A 152 1.18 -8.92 20.64
CA GLU A 152 1.79 -7.84 21.44
C GLU A 152 3.05 -7.22 20.80
N LYS A 153 3.61 -7.86 19.81
CA LYS A 153 4.81 -7.37 19.11
C LYS A 153 4.44 -6.60 17.85
N ILE A 154 5.16 -5.52 17.58
CA ILE A 154 5.01 -4.74 16.36
C ILE A 154 6.04 -5.19 15.35
N ALA A 155 5.60 -5.48 14.12
CA ALA A 155 6.49 -5.69 13.00
C ALA A 155 6.40 -4.51 12.03
N ASN A 156 7.54 -4.13 11.44
CA ASN A 156 7.63 -3.15 10.37
C ASN A 156 7.78 -3.87 9.03
N VAL A 157 6.95 -3.50 8.07
CA VAL A 157 7.02 -4.02 6.70
C VAL A 157 7.29 -2.88 5.74
N ASN A 158 8.37 -3.02 4.97
CA ASN A 158 8.72 -2.09 3.90
C ASN A 158 8.70 -2.85 2.57
N ILE A 159 7.98 -2.30 1.59
CA ILE A 159 7.82 -2.90 0.26
C ILE A 159 8.13 -1.86 -0.80
N ASN A 160 9.12 -2.11 -1.65
CA ASN A 160 9.36 -1.33 -2.84
C ASN A 160 9.01 -2.16 -4.08
N PHE A 161 8.04 -1.69 -4.85
CA PHE A 161 7.40 -2.49 -5.87
C PHE A 161 7.13 -1.68 -7.14
N LEU A 162 7.43 -2.26 -8.29
CA LEU A 162 7.27 -1.64 -9.59
C LEU A 162 6.41 -2.49 -10.51
N ILE A 163 5.42 -1.86 -11.14
CA ILE A 163 4.60 -2.47 -12.19
C ILE A 163 4.85 -1.71 -13.50
N ASN A 164 5.15 -2.42 -14.54
CA ASN A 164 5.12 -1.91 -15.91
C ASN A 164 4.24 -2.78 -16.83
N LYS A 165 4.19 -2.46 -18.12
CA LYS A 165 3.35 -3.19 -19.08
C LYS A 165 3.69 -4.68 -19.18
N ASN A 166 4.92 -5.08 -18.91
CA ASN A 166 5.45 -6.40 -19.21
C ASN A 166 5.76 -7.25 -17.99
N GLU A 167 5.93 -6.63 -16.83
CA GLU A 167 6.43 -7.29 -15.64
C GLU A 167 6.02 -6.58 -14.35
N LYS A 168 6.12 -7.32 -13.28
CA LYS A 168 6.02 -6.84 -11.90
C LYS A 168 7.34 -7.12 -11.21
N LEU A 169 7.93 -6.14 -10.56
CA LEU A 169 9.19 -6.26 -9.85
C LEU A 169 9.01 -5.83 -8.41
N LEU A 170 9.13 -6.75 -7.48
CA LEU A 170 9.37 -6.47 -6.09
C LEU A 170 10.87 -6.23 -5.92
N LYS A 171 11.28 -4.96 -5.81
CA LYS A 171 12.69 -4.61 -5.64
C LYS A 171 13.18 -5.08 -4.29
N ASP A 172 12.45 -4.69 -3.25
CA ASP A 172 12.73 -5.03 -1.86
C ASP A 172 11.44 -5.32 -1.11
N PHE A 173 11.44 -6.39 -0.34
CA PHE A 173 10.50 -6.65 0.74
C PHE A 173 11.32 -6.84 2.01
N ILE A 174 11.04 -6.06 3.04
CA ILE A 174 11.72 -6.10 4.32
C ILE A 174 10.65 -6.24 5.39
N TYR A 175 10.73 -7.32 6.14
CA TYR A 175 9.95 -7.54 7.36
C TYR A 175 10.89 -7.54 8.55
N GLU A 176 10.58 -6.76 9.58
CA GLU A 176 11.38 -6.66 10.81
C GLU A 176 10.46 -6.70 12.04
N GLU A 177 10.72 -7.63 12.94
CA GLU A 177 10.07 -7.75 14.26
C GLU A 177 11.12 -8.08 15.31
N SER A 178 11.38 -7.16 16.22
CA SER A 178 12.44 -7.31 17.24
C SER A 178 13.79 -7.70 16.60
N LYS A 179 14.27 -8.93 16.83
CA LYS A 179 15.48 -9.49 16.23
C LYS A 179 15.21 -10.23 14.92
N SER A 180 13.95 -10.54 14.62
CA SER A 180 13.56 -11.29 13.42
C SER A 180 13.55 -10.40 12.18
N LYS A 181 14.11 -10.90 11.08
CA LYS A 181 14.19 -10.19 9.80
C LYS A 181 14.01 -11.14 8.62
N ILE A 182 13.15 -10.76 7.70
CA ILE A 182 12.95 -11.43 6.41
C ILE A 182 13.19 -10.42 5.30
N LEU A 183 14.04 -10.76 4.35
CA LEU A 183 14.37 -9.93 3.19
C LEU A 183 14.12 -10.72 1.92
N VAL A 184 13.44 -10.09 0.95
CA VAL A 184 13.35 -10.61 -0.42
C VAL A 184 13.84 -9.52 -1.36
N LYS A 185 14.74 -9.84 -2.28
CA LYS A 185 15.32 -8.88 -3.23
C LYS A 185 15.08 -9.31 -4.67
N ASN A 186 14.65 -8.34 -5.49
CA ASN A 186 14.50 -8.46 -6.93
C ASN A 186 13.65 -9.68 -7.36
N LEU A 187 12.48 -9.85 -6.75
CA LEU A 187 11.50 -10.83 -7.21
C LEU A 187 10.76 -10.27 -8.43
N LYS A 188 11.00 -10.84 -9.58
CA LYS A 188 10.44 -10.44 -10.87
C LYS A 188 9.44 -11.46 -11.38
N LEU A 189 8.24 -10.99 -11.70
CA LEU A 189 7.16 -11.79 -12.26
C LEU A 189 6.82 -11.30 -13.67
N ASP A 190 6.44 -12.20 -14.54
CA ASP A 190 5.87 -11.87 -15.85
C ASP A 190 4.40 -11.40 -15.73
N LYS A 191 3.77 -11.11 -16.88
CA LYS A 191 2.35 -10.70 -16.95
C LYS A 191 1.37 -11.75 -16.39
N LYS A 192 1.78 -13.02 -16.40
CA LYS A 192 0.97 -14.16 -15.91
C LYS A 192 1.30 -14.51 -14.46
N ASN A 193 2.04 -13.63 -13.75
CA ASN A 193 2.54 -13.86 -12.40
C ASN A 193 3.49 -15.05 -12.24
N LYS A 194 4.14 -15.51 -13.31
CA LYS A 194 5.17 -16.54 -13.24
C LYS A 194 6.50 -15.91 -12.84
N LEU A 195 7.21 -16.59 -11.97
CA LEU A 195 8.55 -16.19 -11.54
C LEU A 195 9.50 -16.18 -12.74
N LYS A 196 10.20 -15.05 -12.93
CA LYS A 196 11.25 -14.86 -13.93
C LYS A 196 12.64 -14.79 -13.29
N GLU A 197 12.73 -14.07 -12.20
CA GLU A 197 14.00 -13.75 -11.56
C GLU A 197 13.77 -13.57 -10.07
N LEU A 198 14.76 -13.94 -9.27
CA LEU A 198 14.80 -13.72 -7.84
C LEU A 198 16.28 -13.64 -7.43
N SER A 199 16.74 -12.52 -6.87
CA SER A 199 18.14 -12.39 -6.49
C SER A 199 18.46 -13.09 -5.17
N SER A 200 17.67 -12.84 -4.13
CA SER A 200 17.89 -13.50 -2.84
C SER A 200 16.65 -13.47 -1.94
N ILE A 201 16.58 -14.47 -1.08
CA ILE A 201 15.74 -14.50 0.11
C ILE A 201 16.65 -14.74 1.30
N LYS A 202 16.60 -13.86 2.30
CA LYS A 202 17.30 -14.02 3.56
C LYS A 202 16.27 -14.08 4.70
N VAL A 203 16.38 -15.10 5.53
CA VAL A 203 15.52 -15.32 6.69
C VAL A 203 16.38 -15.45 7.91
N ASN A 204 16.15 -14.59 8.89
CA ASN A 204 16.70 -14.71 10.23
C ASN A 204 15.56 -14.46 11.21
N THR A 205 15.07 -15.48 11.88
CA THR A 205 13.93 -15.39 12.79
C THR A 205 14.24 -15.97 14.15
N PHE A 206 13.59 -15.42 15.16
CA PHE A 206 13.73 -15.82 16.56
C PHE A 206 12.38 -16.23 17.13
N LYS A 207 12.38 -17.25 17.96
CA LYS A 207 11.25 -17.70 18.76
C LYS A 207 11.67 -17.73 20.22
N ASP A 208 10.98 -16.96 21.07
CA ASP A 208 11.29 -16.82 22.49
C ASP A 208 12.78 -16.53 22.74
N ASP A 209 13.33 -15.57 21.96
CA ASP A 209 14.74 -15.11 21.95
C ASP A 209 15.78 -16.15 21.47
N VAL A 210 15.37 -17.33 21.08
CA VAL A 210 16.25 -18.35 20.47
C VAL A 210 16.16 -18.23 18.95
N GLU A 211 17.32 -18.29 18.28
CA GLU A 211 17.38 -18.31 16.81
C GLU A 211 16.62 -19.54 16.28
N ASN A 212 15.58 -19.29 15.48
CA ASN A 212 14.72 -20.31 14.90
C ASN A 212 15.10 -20.64 13.46
N ASN A 213 15.43 -19.60 12.67
CA ASN A 213 15.88 -19.74 11.30
C ASN A 213 17.02 -18.77 11.03
N ASN A 214 18.02 -19.24 10.29
CA ASN A 214 19.11 -18.39 9.79
C ASN A 214 19.64 -18.98 8.48
N PHE A 215 19.07 -18.51 7.36
CA PHE A 215 19.51 -18.95 6.04
C PHE A 215 19.38 -17.84 4.99
N GLU A 216 20.16 -17.97 3.93
CA GLU A 216 20.10 -17.14 2.73
C GLU A 216 20.09 -18.02 1.49
N ILE A 217 19.13 -17.79 0.60
CA ILE A 217 19.03 -18.42 -0.71
C ILE A 217 19.35 -17.35 -1.74
N LYS A 218 20.32 -17.63 -2.62
CA LYS A 218 20.69 -16.81 -3.77
C LYS A 218 20.40 -17.57 -5.05
N PHE A 219 19.94 -16.85 -6.07
CA PHE A 219 19.55 -17.42 -7.36
C PHE A 219 20.32 -16.77 -8.50
#